data_63c323c673a5957f0ab5e53acf0dd023
#
_entry.id   63c323c673a5957f0ab5e53acf0dd023
#
_cell.length_a   1.000
_cell.length_b   1.000
_cell.length_c   1.000
_cell.angle_alpha   90.00
_cell.angle_beta   90.00
_cell.angle_gamma   90.00
#
_symmetry.space_group_name_H-M   'P 1'
#
loop_
_entity.id
_entity.type
_entity.pdbx_description
1 polymer ?
#
loop_
_entity_poly.entity_id
_entity_poly.type
_entity_poly.pdbx_seq_one_letter_code
_entity_poly.pdbx_strand_id
1 'polypeptide(L)'
;MSFSHFDTRRFREHGFTLIELMVTVTVAGVLLAVGIPAFSKLIANNRIATQTNEFVGALNLARSEAVRRSQGVSIRSTNGSVDFASGWKIFNDPGLTGAAPAASDVLRESSGLAGKTTLKSVSRSGSSPSFTYTVSTGTSIVFNSLGGNNAGTQAFFRVCDSGDTSIKGRILQVSTVGKVSLDSATATCP
;
A
#
# COMPACT_ATOMS: atom_id res chain seq x y z
N MET A 1 22.93 -72.77 -23.75
CA MET A 1 23.22 -71.48 -23.05
C MET A 1 23.14 -70.39 -24.08
N SER A 2 22.01 -69.63 -24.11
CA SER A 2 21.75 -68.57 -25.10
C SER A 2 22.07 -67.23 -24.43
N PHE A 3 23.05 -66.51 -24.98
CA PHE A 3 23.40 -65.15 -24.54
C PHE A 3 22.48 -64.17 -25.30
N SER A 4 21.61 -63.52 -24.60
CA SER A 4 20.79 -62.44 -25.12
C SER A 4 21.68 -61.19 -25.31
N HIS A 5 21.72 -60.73 -26.56
CA HIS A 5 22.38 -59.49 -26.97
C HIS A 5 21.58 -58.30 -26.45
N PHE A 6 22.18 -57.49 -25.53
CA PHE A 6 21.62 -56.20 -25.12
C PHE A 6 21.91 -55.19 -26.22
N ASP A 7 20.87 -54.78 -26.95
CA ASP A 7 20.93 -53.71 -27.97
C ASP A 7 20.99 -52.36 -27.24
N THR A 8 22.17 -51.81 -27.06
CA THR A 8 22.41 -50.46 -26.55
C THR A 8 22.04 -49.43 -27.62
N ARG A 9 20.78 -48.98 -27.61
CA ARG A 9 20.37 -47.85 -28.44
C ARG A 9 21.21 -46.61 -28.01
N ARG A 10 22.15 -46.22 -28.82
CA ARG A 10 22.90 -44.95 -28.66
C ARG A 10 21.91 -43.81 -28.91
N PHE A 11 21.50 -43.14 -27.89
CA PHE A 11 20.83 -41.84 -28.00
C PHE A 11 21.81 -40.88 -28.68
N ARG A 12 21.50 -40.40 -29.88
CA ARG A 12 22.24 -39.34 -30.55
C ARG A 12 22.11 -38.07 -29.70
N GLU A 13 23.11 -37.71 -28.96
CA GLU A 13 23.22 -36.43 -28.32
C GLU A 13 23.43 -35.37 -29.40
N HIS A 14 22.40 -34.55 -29.63
CA HIS A 14 22.49 -33.41 -30.52
C HIS A 14 23.09 -32.24 -29.71
N GLY A 15 24.32 -31.88 -29.99
CA GLY A 15 24.95 -30.70 -29.45
C GLY A 15 24.35 -29.42 -30.06
N PHE A 16 24.26 -28.35 -29.26
CA PHE A 16 23.86 -27.04 -29.73
C PHE A 16 24.87 -26.44 -30.69
N THR A 17 24.41 -25.79 -31.75
CA THR A 17 25.27 -25.05 -32.65
C THR A 17 25.60 -23.67 -32.07
N LEU A 18 26.75 -23.10 -32.41
CA LEU A 18 27.15 -21.76 -31.95
C LEU A 18 26.16 -20.70 -32.42
N ILE A 19 25.62 -20.82 -33.64
CA ILE A 19 24.62 -19.88 -34.17
C ILE A 19 23.29 -19.96 -33.39
N GLU A 20 22.86 -21.13 -32.96
CA GLU A 20 21.64 -21.33 -32.18
C GLU A 20 21.79 -20.68 -30.80
N LEU A 21 22.97 -20.78 -30.17
CA LEU A 21 23.25 -20.09 -28.92
C LEU A 21 23.21 -18.56 -29.10
N MET A 22 23.83 -18.03 -30.17
CA MET A 22 23.81 -16.58 -30.46
C MET A 22 22.39 -16.05 -30.66
N VAL A 23 21.57 -16.77 -31.43
CA VAL A 23 20.18 -16.38 -31.68
C VAL A 23 19.37 -16.43 -30.39
N THR A 24 19.50 -17.48 -29.59
CA THR A 24 18.75 -17.61 -28.34
C THR A 24 19.10 -16.52 -27.32
N VAL A 25 20.40 -16.20 -27.17
CA VAL A 25 20.83 -15.10 -26.27
C VAL A 25 20.35 -13.74 -26.78
N THR A 26 20.38 -13.51 -28.09
CA THR A 26 19.87 -12.25 -28.66
C THR A 26 18.36 -12.09 -28.41
N VAL A 27 17.57 -13.13 -28.69
CA VAL A 27 16.13 -13.12 -28.43
C VAL A 27 15.84 -12.96 -26.94
N ALA A 28 16.56 -13.66 -26.06
CA ALA A 28 16.42 -13.52 -24.61
C ALA A 28 16.75 -12.09 -24.16
N GLY A 29 17.80 -11.46 -24.70
CA GLY A 29 18.15 -10.08 -24.40
C GLY A 29 17.05 -9.09 -24.76
N VAL A 30 16.44 -9.23 -25.93
CA VAL A 30 15.30 -8.39 -26.36
C VAL A 30 14.09 -8.57 -25.44
N LEU A 31 13.75 -9.82 -25.09
CA LEU A 31 12.62 -10.12 -24.20
C LEU A 31 12.84 -9.54 -22.80
N LEU A 32 14.05 -9.65 -22.25
CA LEU A 32 14.40 -9.08 -20.94
C LEU A 32 14.36 -7.55 -20.93
N ALA A 33 14.79 -6.91 -21.99
CA ALA A 33 14.77 -5.44 -22.10
C ALA A 33 13.36 -4.87 -22.00
N VAL A 34 12.34 -5.57 -22.49
CA VAL A 34 10.92 -5.16 -22.39
C VAL A 34 10.26 -5.70 -21.11
N GLY A 35 10.63 -6.91 -20.69
CA GLY A 35 10.03 -7.60 -19.56
C GLY A 35 10.34 -6.95 -18.22
N ILE A 36 11.59 -6.59 -17.95
CA ILE A 36 12.03 -6.04 -16.66
C ILE A 36 11.26 -4.78 -16.25
N PRO A 37 11.10 -3.73 -17.11
CA PRO A 37 10.35 -2.54 -16.72
C PRO A 37 8.85 -2.81 -16.51
N ALA A 38 8.26 -3.76 -17.24
CA ALA A 38 6.87 -4.14 -17.05
C ALA A 38 6.64 -4.81 -15.69
N PHE A 39 7.53 -5.74 -15.30
CA PHE A 39 7.47 -6.42 -14.00
C PHE A 39 7.69 -5.46 -12.83
N SER A 40 8.59 -4.50 -12.91
CA SER A 40 8.81 -3.53 -11.83
C SER A 40 7.57 -2.68 -11.55
N LYS A 41 6.84 -2.26 -12.58
CA LYS A 41 5.55 -1.54 -12.43
C LYS A 41 4.47 -2.42 -11.80
N LEU A 42 4.40 -3.68 -12.18
CA LEU A 42 3.45 -4.63 -11.59
C LEU A 42 3.72 -4.82 -10.09
N ILE A 43 4.98 -5.00 -9.69
CA ILE A 43 5.38 -5.14 -8.29
C ILE A 43 5.03 -3.87 -7.50
N ALA A 44 5.31 -2.69 -8.03
CA ALA A 44 5.01 -1.42 -7.36
C ALA A 44 3.50 -1.21 -7.21
N ASN A 45 2.68 -1.51 -8.23
CA ASN A 45 1.23 -1.45 -8.14
C ASN A 45 0.67 -2.41 -7.08
N ASN A 46 1.17 -3.65 -7.02
CA ASN A 46 0.78 -4.63 -6.02
C ASN A 46 1.18 -4.17 -4.60
N ARG A 47 2.37 -3.57 -4.45
CA ARG A 47 2.82 -3.00 -3.19
C ARG A 47 1.89 -1.89 -2.70
N ILE A 48 1.56 -0.91 -3.56
CA ILE A 48 0.60 0.15 -3.23
C ILE A 48 -0.75 -0.44 -2.83
N ALA A 49 -1.24 -1.46 -3.55
CA ALA A 49 -2.51 -2.11 -3.23
C ALA A 49 -2.47 -2.76 -1.83
N THR A 50 -1.44 -3.53 -1.54
CA THR A 50 -1.28 -4.23 -0.26
C THR A 50 -1.16 -3.24 0.89
N GLN A 51 -0.32 -2.22 0.77
CA GLN A 51 -0.11 -1.22 1.80
C GLN A 51 -1.34 -0.33 2.02
N THR A 52 -2.07 -0.02 0.95
CA THR A 52 -3.37 0.64 1.06
C THR A 52 -4.35 -0.18 1.89
N ASN A 53 -4.44 -1.48 1.62
CA ASN A 53 -5.32 -2.39 2.36
C ASN A 53 -4.87 -2.55 3.83
N GLU A 54 -3.57 -2.53 4.10
CA GLU A 54 -3.03 -2.54 5.46
C GLU A 54 -3.51 -1.32 6.26
N PHE A 55 -3.42 -0.13 5.66
CA PHE A 55 -3.89 1.09 6.32
C PHE A 55 -5.43 1.13 6.47
N VAL A 56 -6.17 0.65 5.48
CA VAL A 56 -7.62 0.44 5.59
C VAL A 56 -7.96 -0.48 6.76
N GLY A 57 -7.22 -1.57 6.91
CA GLY A 57 -7.36 -2.49 8.04
C GLY A 57 -7.10 -1.79 9.39
N ALA A 58 -6.06 -0.95 9.46
CA ALA A 58 -5.74 -0.17 10.66
C ALA A 58 -6.84 0.84 11.02
N LEU A 59 -7.39 1.55 10.03
CA LEU A 59 -8.51 2.48 10.24
C LEU A 59 -9.77 1.76 10.73
N ASN A 60 -10.11 0.62 10.13
CA ASN A 60 -11.25 -0.19 10.54
C ASN A 60 -11.04 -0.78 11.93
N LEU A 61 -9.82 -1.18 12.29
CA LEU A 61 -9.48 -1.62 13.64
C LEU A 61 -9.67 -0.49 14.65
N ALA A 62 -9.15 0.71 14.38
CA ALA A 62 -9.32 1.85 15.28
C ALA A 62 -10.79 2.16 15.50
N ARG A 63 -11.59 2.16 14.43
CA ARG A 63 -13.03 2.37 14.49
C ARG A 63 -13.73 1.29 15.33
N SER A 64 -13.41 0.02 15.11
CA SER A 64 -14.04 -1.08 15.86
C SER A 64 -13.65 -1.07 17.33
N GLU A 65 -12.42 -0.70 17.67
CA GLU A 65 -11.96 -0.54 19.04
C GLU A 65 -12.69 0.62 19.74
N ALA A 66 -12.93 1.73 19.05
CA ALA A 66 -13.68 2.86 19.58
C ALA A 66 -15.13 2.45 19.98
N VAL A 67 -15.81 1.73 19.10
CA VAL A 67 -17.15 1.21 19.36
C VAL A 67 -17.12 0.16 20.47
N ARG A 68 -16.20 -0.79 20.42
CA ARG A 68 -16.09 -1.88 21.42
C ARG A 68 -15.80 -1.37 22.83
N ARG A 69 -14.98 -0.33 22.94
CA ARG A 69 -14.62 0.28 24.24
C ARG A 69 -15.59 1.37 24.67
N SER A 70 -16.52 1.78 23.81
CA SER A 70 -17.37 2.96 24.03
C SER A 70 -16.59 4.23 24.38
N GLN A 71 -15.38 4.36 23.82
CA GLN A 71 -14.45 5.46 24.06
C GLN A 71 -13.81 5.92 22.75
N GLY A 72 -13.18 7.11 22.77
CA GLY A 72 -12.40 7.59 21.64
C GLY A 72 -11.19 6.71 21.38
N VAL A 73 -10.91 6.44 20.11
CA VAL A 73 -9.68 5.79 19.65
C VAL A 73 -9.11 6.57 18.48
N SER A 74 -7.83 6.87 18.57
CA SER A 74 -7.11 7.63 17.56
C SER A 74 -6.10 6.78 16.82
N ILE A 75 -5.89 7.09 15.55
CA ILE A 75 -4.75 6.65 14.76
C ILE A 75 -3.90 7.86 14.38
N ARG A 76 -2.61 7.81 14.69
CA ARG A 76 -1.67 8.92 14.50
C ARG A 76 -0.36 8.40 13.89
N SER A 77 0.27 9.21 13.03
CA SER A 77 1.60 8.89 12.52
C SER A 77 2.63 8.83 13.65
N THR A 78 3.55 7.87 13.58
CA THR A 78 4.54 7.61 14.65
C THR A 78 5.44 8.81 14.92
N ASN A 79 5.81 9.56 13.88
CA ASN A 79 6.67 10.74 13.96
C ASN A 79 5.89 12.06 14.12
N GLY A 80 4.56 12.00 14.24
CA GLY A 80 3.72 13.19 14.35
C GLY A 80 3.63 14.03 13.08
N SER A 81 4.06 13.52 11.94
CA SER A 81 3.95 14.18 10.64
C SER A 81 2.65 13.84 9.92
N VAL A 82 2.39 14.51 8.82
CA VAL A 82 1.28 14.22 7.91
C VAL A 82 1.50 12.97 7.07
N ASP A 83 2.70 12.42 7.09
CA ASP A 83 3.08 11.19 6.38
C ASP A 83 3.05 10.00 7.33
N PHE A 84 2.11 9.12 7.09
CA PHE A 84 1.92 7.87 7.85
C PHE A 84 2.79 6.73 7.31
N ALA A 85 3.59 6.96 6.26
CA ALA A 85 4.46 5.92 5.70
C ALA A 85 5.56 5.47 6.67
N SER A 86 5.97 6.34 7.61
CA SER A 86 6.92 5.99 8.68
C SER A 86 6.34 5.09 9.77
N GLY A 87 5.06 4.83 9.72
CA GLY A 87 4.31 4.04 10.70
C GLY A 87 3.22 4.84 11.39
N TRP A 88 2.36 4.12 12.09
CA TRP A 88 1.26 4.71 12.87
C TRP A 88 1.01 3.95 14.16
N LYS A 89 0.43 4.66 15.11
CA LYS A 89 -0.04 4.11 16.39
C LYS A 89 -1.55 4.23 16.48
N ILE A 90 -2.20 3.16 16.90
CA ILE A 90 -3.61 3.13 17.30
C ILE A 90 -3.62 3.13 18.81
N PHE A 91 -4.35 4.05 19.42
CA PHE A 91 -4.34 4.22 20.87
C PHE A 91 -5.68 4.70 21.41
N ASN A 92 -5.89 4.42 22.69
CA ASN A 92 -7.05 4.90 23.41
C ASN A 92 -6.95 6.41 23.64
N ASP A 93 -7.96 7.16 23.22
CA ASP A 93 -8.01 8.63 23.27
C ASP A 93 -9.37 9.10 23.79
N PRO A 94 -9.65 8.94 25.09
CA PRO A 94 -10.94 9.31 25.66
C PRO A 94 -11.23 10.81 25.54
N GLY A 95 -10.19 11.64 25.42
CA GLY A 95 -10.32 13.09 25.22
C GLY A 95 -10.58 13.49 23.77
N LEU A 96 -10.53 12.57 22.82
CA LEU A 96 -10.73 12.81 21.38
C LEU A 96 -9.79 13.89 20.79
N THR A 97 -8.59 13.98 21.31
CA THR A 97 -7.63 15.03 20.98
C THR A 97 -6.76 14.69 19.77
N GLY A 98 -6.56 13.40 19.48
CA GLY A 98 -5.59 12.93 18.50
C GLY A 98 -4.15 13.29 18.85
N ALA A 99 -3.88 13.69 20.09
CA ALA A 99 -2.55 14.03 20.58
C ALA A 99 -1.64 12.80 20.67
N ALA A 100 -0.36 13.01 20.96
CA ALA A 100 0.57 11.89 21.14
C ALA A 100 0.16 11.04 22.35
N PRO A 101 0.05 9.70 22.22
CA PRO A 101 -0.36 8.85 23.32
C PRO A 101 0.74 8.63 24.34
N ALA A 102 0.33 8.36 25.59
CA ALA A 102 1.22 7.68 26.54
C ALA A 102 1.47 6.24 26.09
N ALA A 103 2.59 5.64 26.51
CA ALA A 103 2.93 4.28 26.09
C ALA A 103 1.88 3.24 26.54
N SER A 104 1.21 3.49 27.69
CA SER A 104 0.14 2.65 28.23
C SER A 104 -1.12 2.61 27.38
N ASP A 105 -1.37 3.64 26.58
CA ASP A 105 -2.60 3.81 25.82
C ASP A 105 -2.53 3.21 24.41
N VAL A 106 -1.32 2.81 23.96
CA VAL A 106 -1.10 2.24 22.65
C VAL A 106 -1.70 0.85 22.55
N LEU A 107 -2.66 0.68 21.65
CA LEU A 107 -3.33 -0.60 21.38
C LEU A 107 -2.59 -1.39 20.31
N ARG A 108 -2.07 -0.70 19.30
CA ARG A 108 -1.31 -1.29 18.20
C ARG A 108 -0.37 -0.26 17.57
N GLU A 109 0.78 -0.74 17.19
CA GLU A 109 1.78 0.05 16.43
C GLU A 109 2.14 -0.68 15.14
N SER A 110 2.29 0.08 14.04
CA SER A 110 2.81 -0.39 12.77
C SER A 110 4.18 0.22 12.54
N SER A 111 5.13 -0.59 12.10
CA SER A 111 6.51 -0.18 11.82
C SER A 111 6.68 0.68 10.56
N GLY A 112 5.59 0.96 9.86
CA GLY A 112 5.61 1.74 8.63
C GLY A 112 5.55 0.90 7.36
N LEU A 113 5.47 1.60 6.24
CA LEU A 113 5.30 1.01 4.93
C LEU A 113 6.66 0.68 4.29
N ALA A 114 6.73 -0.43 3.58
CA ALA A 114 7.96 -0.86 2.91
C ALA A 114 8.19 -0.11 1.59
N GLY A 115 9.47 0.12 1.25
CA GLY A 115 9.89 0.67 -0.02
C GLY A 115 9.72 2.18 -0.14
N LYS A 116 9.39 2.65 -1.33
CA LYS A 116 9.25 4.08 -1.65
C LYS A 116 7.80 4.58 -1.56
N THR A 117 6.96 3.93 -0.78
CA THR A 117 5.56 4.33 -0.64
C THR A 117 5.42 5.50 0.32
N THR A 118 4.64 6.50 -0.08
CA THR A 118 4.20 7.62 0.78
C THR A 118 2.72 7.46 1.09
N LEU A 119 2.32 7.82 2.30
CA LEU A 119 0.93 7.77 2.78
C LEU A 119 0.63 9.07 3.51
N LYS A 120 0.14 10.06 2.77
CA LYS A 120 -0.05 11.42 3.30
C LYS A 120 -1.52 11.75 3.52
N SER A 121 -1.82 12.39 4.64
CA SER A 121 -3.09 13.06 4.84
C SER A 121 -3.23 14.19 3.83
N VAL A 122 -4.38 14.29 3.18
CA VAL A 122 -4.65 15.29 2.13
C VAL A 122 -6.04 15.92 2.33
N SER A 123 -6.17 17.18 1.93
CA SER A 123 -7.44 17.87 1.82
C SER A 123 -7.93 17.80 0.38
N ARG A 124 -9.21 17.58 0.19
CA ARG A 124 -9.86 17.60 -1.12
C ARG A 124 -10.52 18.93 -1.37
N SER A 125 -10.25 19.54 -2.53
CA SER A 125 -10.89 20.75 -3.03
C SER A 125 -11.42 20.54 -4.45
N GLY A 126 -12.33 21.40 -4.90
CA GLY A 126 -12.97 21.29 -6.21
C GLY A 126 -14.27 20.51 -6.19
N SER A 127 -14.90 20.39 -7.35
CA SER A 127 -16.17 19.67 -7.57
C SER A 127 -15.98 18.54 -8.61
N SER A 128 -16.89 17.55 -8.56
CA SER A 128 -16.91 16.47 -9.54
C SER A 128 -17.05 17.04 -10.98
N PRO A 129 -16.29 16.51 -11.97
CA PRO A 129 -15.37 15.38 -11.89
C PRO A 129 -13.92 15.74 -11.52
N SER A 130 -13.60 17.02 -11.29
CA SER A 130 -12.23 17.52 -11.13
C SER A 130 -11.93 17.86 -9.68
N PHE A 131 -11.36 16.89 -8.94
CA PHE A 131 -10.90 17.10 -7.56
C PHE A 131 -9.39 17.32 -7.49
N THR A 132 -8.98 18.26 -6.66
CA THR A 132 -7.57 18.49 -6.31
C THR A 132 -7.31 18.04 -4.89
N TYR A 133 -6.19 17.34 -4.67
CA TYR A 133 -5.77 16.83 -3.37
C TYR A 133 -4.45 17.49 -2.97
N THR A 134 -4.50 18.33 -1.93
CA THR A 134 -3.32 18.98 -1.35
C THR A 134 -2.97 18.37 -0.02
N VAL A 135 -1.67 18.37 0.35
CA VAL A 135 -1.24 17.83 1.65
C VAL A 135 -1.92 18.62 2.76
N SER A 136 -2.56 17.91 3.70
CA SER A 136 -3.25 18.45 4.87
C SER A 136 -2.29 18.56 6.06
N THR A 137 -2.68 19.30 7.08
CA THR A 137 -1.97 19.36 8.37
C THR A 137 -2.36 18.24 9.33
N GLY A 138 -3.31 17.38 8.94
CA GLY A 138 -3.81 16.30 9.81
C GLY A 138 -2.78 15.21 10.08
N THR A 139 -2.38 15.07 11.32
CA THR A 139 -1.42 14.07 11.80
C THR A 139 -2.08 12.85 12.44
N SER A 140 -3.41 12.91 12.64
CA SER A 140 -4.22 11.88 13.28
C SER A 140 -5.63 11.84 12.74
N ILE A 141 -6.31 10.70 12.90
CA ILE A 141 -7.77 10.55 12.82
C ILE A 141 -8.29 10.06 14.16
N VAL A 142 -9.37 10.63 14.59
CA VAL A 142 -10.03 10.30 15.86
C VAL A 142 -11.40 9.70 15.57
N PHE A 143 -11.64 8.50 16.06
CA PHE A 143 -12.95 7.87 16.04
C PHE A 143 -13.62 8.03 17.41
N ASN A 144 -14.86 8.49 17.43
CA ASN A 144 -15.65 8.58 18.65
C ASN A 144 -16.25 7.22 19.05
N SER A 145 -16.90 7.13 20.20
CA SER A 145 -17.53 5.91 20.73
C SER A 145 -18.62 5.29 19.84
N LEU A 146 -19.16 6.05 18.90
CA LEU A 146 -20.13 5.58 17.91
C LEU A 146 -19.45 5.12 16.61
N GLY A 147 -18.12 5.21 16.52
CA GLY A 147 -17.33 4.86 15.35
C GLY A 147 -17.36 5.91 14.24
N GLY A 148 -17.86 7.11 14.52
CA GLY A 148 -17.80 8.25 13.60
C GLY A 148 -16.45 8.95 13.68
N ASN A 149 -16.08 9.66 12.59
CA ASN A 149 -14.91 10.54 12.58
C ASN A 149 -15.23 11.80 13.42
N ASN A 150 -14.48 11.99 14.50
CA ASN A 150 -14.73 13.08 15.46
C ASN A 150 -14.54 14.49 14.86
N ALA A 151 -13.78 14.62 13.79
CA ALA A 151 -13.59 15.91 13.12
C ALA A 151 -14.88 16.44 12.44
N GLY A 152 -15.95 15.63 12.33
CA GLY A 152 -17.20 16.00 11.67
C GLY A 152 -17.07 16.24 10.16
N THR A 153 -15.88 16.07 9.60
CA THR A 153 -15.55 16.25 8.17
C THR A 153 -14.97 14.97 7.60
N GLN A 154 -14.95 14.88 6.27
CA GLN A 154 -14.29 13.75 5.60
C GLN A 154 -12.77 13.90 5.69
N ALA A 155 -12.07 12.80 5.96
CA ALA A 155 -10.62 12.76 5.88
C ALA A 155 -10.18 11.97 4.65
N PHE A 156 -9.11 12.41 4.02
CA PHE A 156 -8.56 11.78 2.82
C PHE A 156 -7.09 11.45 3.02
N PHE A 157 -6.67 10.32 2.46
CA PHE A 157 -5.27 9.91 2.42
C PHE A 157 -4.88 9.55 1.01
N ARG A 158 -3.70 9.99 0.61
CA ARG A 158 -3.11 9.68 -0.68
C ARG A 158 -1.96 8.71 -0.49
N VAL A 159 -2.04 7.56 -1.15
CA VAL A 159 -0.99 6.54 -1.21
C VAL A 159 -0.32 6.62 -2.56
N CYS A 160 0.98 6.87 -2.59
CA CYS A 160 1.77 7.02 -3.80
C CYS A 160 3.08 6.24 -3.72
N ASP A 161 3.63 5.87 -4.88
CA ASP A 161 5.03 5.47 -5.00
C ASP A 161 5.86 6.71 -5.33
N SER A 162 6.86 7.05 -4.50
CA SER A 162 7.76 8.18 -4.74
C SER A 162 8.88 7.87 -5.74
N GLY A 163 9.00 6.62 -6.18
CA GLY A 163 10.02 6.17 -7.14
C GLY A 163 9.58 6.18 -8.60
N ASP A 164 8.27 6.19 -8.86
CA ASP A 164 7.73 6.17 -10.23
C ASP A 164 6.41 6.96 -10.30
N THR A 165 6.49 8.16 -10.84
CA THR A 165 5.33 9.06 -11.02
C THR A 165 4.35 8.57 -12.09
N SER A 166 4.72 7.58 -12.90
CA SER A 166 3.81 6.96 -13.88
C SER A 166 2.78 6.03 -13.22
N ILE A 167 3.03 5.64 -11.95
CA ILE A 167 2.13 4.81 -11.17
C ILE A 167 1.05 5.69 -10.55
N LYS A 168 -0.20 5.37 -10.85
CA LYS A 168 -1.34 6.10 -10.29
C LYS A 168 -1.48 5.77 -8.80
N GLY A 169 -1.50 6.83 -7.98
CA GLY A 169 -1.77 6.71 -6.55
C GLY A 169 -3.22 6.34 -6.26
N ARG A 170 -3.49 5.96 -5.01
CA ARG A 170 -4.83 5.65 -4.51
C ARG A 170 -5.24 6.68 -3.49
N ILE A 171 -6.52 7.04 -3.51
CA ILE A 171 -7.13 7.89 -2.49
C ILE A 171 -8.01 7.04 -1.59
N LEU A 172 -7.77 7.15 -0.30
CA LEU A 172 -8.62 6.62 0.76
C LEU A 172 -9.47 7.76 1.32
N GLN A 173 -10.73 7.47 1.56
CA GLN A 173 -11.67 8.38 2.20
C GLN A 173 -12.19 7.77 3.49
N VAL A 174 -12.19 8.55 4.55
CA VAL A 174 -12.91 8.27 5.79
C VAL A 174 -14.06 9.25 5.88
N SER A 175 -15.29 8.74 5.82
CA SER A 175 -16.49 9.57 5.91
C SER A 175 -16.72 10.08 7.34
N THR A 176 -17.65 11.04 7.49
CA THR A 176 -18.06 11.55 8.80
C THR A 176 -18.59 10.46 9.73
N VAL A 177 -19.27 9.44 9.18
CA VAL A 177 -19.74 8.27 9.94
C VAL A 177 -18.67 7.20 10.15
N GLY A 178 -17.40 7.50 9.82
CA GLY A 178 -16.28 6.60 10.02
C GLY A 178 -16.16 5.46 9.02
N LYS A 179 -16.95 5.46 7.92
CA LYS A 179 -16.80 4.47 6.84
C LYS A 179 -15.52 4.74 6.06
N VAL A 180 -14.66 3.73 5.96
CA VAL A 180 -13.46 3.76 5.13
C VAL A 180 -13.78 3.21 3.75
N SER A 181 -13.41 3.93 2.69
CA SER A 181 -13.60 3.52 1.30
C SER A 181 -12.45 4.03 0.42
N LEU A 182 -12.24 3.35 -0.71
CA LEU A 182 -11.39 3.88 -1.77
C LEU A 182 -12.21 4.91 -2.56
N ASP A 183 -11.64 6.08 -2.80
CA ASP A 183 -12.21 7.04 -3.75
C ASP A 183 -11.94 6.53 -5.17
N SER A 184 -12.90 6.72 -6.07
CA SER A 184 -12.75 6.36 -7.49
C SER A 184 -11.75 7.27 -8.21
N ALA A 185 -11.43 8.44 -7.63
CA ALA A 185 -10.42 9.34 -8.16
C ALA A 185 -9.02 8.72 -8.05
N THR A 186 -8.30 8.68 -9.17
CA THR A 186 -6.89 8.33 -9.18
C THR A 186 -6.07 9.58 -8.82
N ALA A 187 -5.19 9.45 -7.83
CA ALA A 187 -4.28 10.55 -7.50
C ALA A 187 -3.11 10.60 -8.48
N THR A 188 -2.80 11.79 -8.97
CA THR A 188 -1.47 12.06 -9.53
C THR A 188 -0.48 12.12 -8.38
N CYS A 189 0.57 11.30 -8.47
CA CYS A 189 1.67 11.32 -7.52
C CYS A 189 2.67 12.41 -7.92
N PRO A 190 3.11 13.26 -6.97
CA PRO A 190 4.11 14.30 -7.23
C PRO A 190 5.50 13.70 -7.41
#